data_9e6a89a2e6ef4ff9f51e7e84138d1937
#
_entry.id   9e6a89a2e6ef4ff9f51e7e84138d1937
#
_cell.length_a   1.000
_cell.length_b   1.000
_cell.length_c   1.000
_cell.angle_alpha   90.00
_cell.angle_beta   90.00
_cell.angle_gamma   90.00
#
_symmetry.space_group_name_H-M   'P 1'
#
loop_
_entity.id
_entity.type
_entity.pdbx_description
1 polymer ?
#
loop_
_entity_poly.entity_id
_entity_poly.type
_entity_poly.pdbx_seq_one_letter_code
_entity_poly.pdbx_strand_id
1 'polypeptide(L)'
;KRQQDEGLVQRSMLGGVLWGDRAVEGWHENSSPVDFFDAKGIVEALCHWSGQEASFKPMSDGVLHPGQSAEVVIDDQVIGRVGLLHPQLQAQIDVPPVFVFELQSDVVLAKVQRRHQSVSRFPQVRRDLAVVVRQEVPAAAVLNTVRKAVGEHLVDIRLFDVYEGEGIDSNEKSLALGSVSYTHLRAHETLPY
;
A
#
# COMPACT_ATOMS: atom_id res chain seq x y z
N LYS A 1 22.08 -40.43 -16.58
CA LYS A 1 21.85 -38.98 -16.36
C LYS A 1 20.70 -38.59 -17.28
N ARG A 2 19.47 -38.53 -16.77
CA ARG A 2 18.34 -37.96 -17.52
C ARG A 2 18.45 -36.44 -17.40
N GLN A 3 18.73 -35.76 -18.50
CA GLN A 3 18.45 -34.33 -18.66
C GLN A 3 16.93 -34.17 -18.57
N GLN A 4 16.44 -33.47 -17.53
CA GLN A 4 15.10 -32.97 -17.54
C GLN A 4 15.05 -31.85 -18.58
N ASP A 5 14.23 -32.02 -19.62
CA ASP A 5 13.82 -30.94 -20.50
C ASP A 5 13.09 -29.88 -19.65
N GLU A 6 13.82 -28.83 -19.25
CA GLU A 6 13.21 -27.61 -18.75
C GLU A 6 12.53 -26.94 -19.95
N GLY A 7 11.26 -27.28 -20.15
CA GLY A 7 10.45 -26.65 -21.17
C GLY A 7 10.40 -25.13 -20.97
N LEU A 8 10.22 -24.38 -22.06
CA LEU A 8 10.05 -22.93 -22.04
C LEU A 8 8.87 -22.58 -21.13
N VAL A 9 9.15 -21.83 -20.04
CA VAL A 9 8.12 -21.32 -19.12
C VAL A 9 7.79 -19.89 -19.53
N GLN A 10 6.57 -19.67 -20.00
CA GLN A 10 6.05 -18.35 -20.33
C GLN A 10 5.18 -17.84 -19.16
N ARG A 11 5.48 -16.65 -18.64
CA ARG A 11 4.71 -15.98 -17.61
C ARG A 11 4.00 -14.77 -18.22
N SER A 12 2.72 -14.64 -17.94
CA SER A 12 1.97 -13.44 -18.31
C SER A 12 2.21 -12.34 -17.29
N MET A 13 2.54 -11.14 -17.77
CA MET A 13 2.80 -9.98 -16.93
C MET A 13 1.83 -8.85 -17.25
N LEU A 14 1.44 -8.10 -16.22
CA LEU A 14 0.70 -6.84 -16.32
C LEU A 14 1.64 -5.71 -15.99
N GLY A 15 1.86 -4.78 -16.90
CA GLY A 15 2.70 -3.62 -16.68
C GLY A 15 1.97 -2.31 -16.86
N GLY A 16 2.46 -1.26 -16.20
CA GLY A 16 1.98 0.10 -16.37
C GLY A 16 3.07 1.13 -16.17
N VAL A 17 2.82 2.31 -16.72
CA VAL A 17 3.74 3.46 -16.70
C VAL A 17 2.95 4.70 -16.29
N LEU A 18 3.52 5.50 -15.38
CA LEU A 18 2.98 6.78 -14.93
C LEU A 18 4.04 7.86 -15.09
N TRP A 19 3.63 9.00 -15.63
CA TRP A 19 4.48 10.20 -15.70
C TRP A 19 3.59 11.45 -15.82
N GLY A 20 4.18 12.63 -15.63
CA GLY A 20 3.48 13.90 -15.74
C GLY A 20 2.78 14.29 -14.46
N ASP A 21 1.71 15.03 -14.56
CA ASP A 21 0.97 15.59 -13.44
C ASP A 21 -0.23 14.74 -13.04
N ARG A 22 -0.60 14.78 -11.74
CA ARG A 22 -1.75 14.05 -11.17
C ARG A 22 -3.08 14.47 -11.75
N ALA A 23 -3.23 15.77 -12.00
CA ALA A 23 -4.45 16.34 -12.52
C ALA A 23 -4.18 17.06 -13.86
N VAL A 24 -5.20 17.10 -14.70
CA VAL A 24 -5.18 17.93 -15.89
C VAL A 24 -5.16 19.40 -15.46
N GLU A 25 -4.36 20.22 -16.15
CA GLU A 25 -4.28 21.65 -15.89
C GLU A 25 -5.69 22.28 -15.84
N GLY A 26 -5.97 22.95 -14.71
CA GLY A 26 -7.28 23.54 -14.45
C GLY A 26 -7.20 24.70 -13.44
N TRP A 27 -8.20 25.56 -13.45
CA TRP A 27 -8.27 26.72 -12.57
C TRP A 27 -8.61 26.41 -11.10
N HIS A 28 -9.08 25.20 -10.82
CA HIS A 28 -9.64 24.80 -9.53
C HIS A 28 -8.68 23.97 -8.67
N GLU A 29 -7.59 23.48 -9.25
CA GLU A 29 -6.65 22.60 -8.55
C GLU A 29 -5.21 22.88 -9.01
N ASN A 30 -4.30 23.00 -8.06
CA ASN A 30 -2.87 23.05 -8.37
C ASN A 30 -2.39 21.65 -8.71
N SER A 31 -1.94 21.47 -9.94
CA SER A 31 -1.36 20.20 -10.35
C SER A 31 0.00 19.98 -9.69
N SER A 32 0.27 18.74 -9.32
CA SER A 32 1.56 18.29 -8.81
C SER A 32 2.01 17.06 -9.59
N PRO A 33 3.32 16.86 -9.81
CA PRO A 33 3.80 15.69 -10.52
C PRO A 33 3.42 14.39 -9.77
N VAL A 34 3.24 13.33 -10.54
CA VAL A 34 3.04 11.99 -10.00
C VAL A 34 4.28 11.55 -9.21
N ASP A 35 4.07 10.78 -8.15
CA ASP A 35 5.12 10.26 -7.30
C ASP A 35 5.04 8.73 -7.13
N PHE A 36 5.94 8.19 -6.29
CA PHE A 36 5.98 6.77 -5.97
C PHE A 36 4.66 6.26 -5.37
N PHE A 37 4.00 7.08 -4.56
CA PHE A 37 2.76 6.69 -3.89
C PHE A 37 1.58 6.62 -4.83
N ASP A 38 1.58 7.39 -5.92
CA ASP A 38 0.58 7.27 -6.97
C ASP A 38 0.68 5.91 -7.68
N ALA A 39 1.89 5.52 -8.08
CA ALA A 39 2.13 4.21 -8.70
C ALA A 39 1.82 3.06 -7.73
N LYS A 40 2.23 3.20 -6.47
CA LYS A 40 1.92 2.24 -5.41
C LYS A 40 0.41 2.11 -5.20
N GLY A 41 -0.32 3.23 -5.16
CA GLY A 41 -1.78 3.25 -5.00
C GLY A 41 -2.51 2.53 -6.13
N ILE A 42 -2.03 2.63 -7.38
CA ILE A 42 -2.58 1.87 -8.51
C ILE A 42 -2.36 0.36 -8.30
N VAL A 43 -1.16 -0.05 -7.89
CA VAL A 43 -0.85 -1.46 -7.61
C VAL A 43 -1.73 -1.98 -6.45
N GLU A 44 -1.88 -1.21 -5.38
CA GLU A 44 -2.78 -1.54 -4.26
C GLU A 44 -4.23 -1.70 -4.72
N ALA A 45 -4.72 -0.78 -5.57
CA ALA A 45 -6.07 -0.84 -6.12
C ALA A 45 -6.29 -2.09 -6.98
N LEU A 46 -5.32 -2.45 -7.84
CA LEU A 46 -5.36 -3.65 -8.65
C LEU A 46 -5.42 -4.92 -7.79
N CYS A 47 -4.56 -5.02 -6.77
CA CYS A 47 -4.56 -6.15 -5.84
C CYS A 47 -5.87 -6.20 -5.02
N HIS A 48 -6.33 -5.06 -4.51
CA HIS A 48 -7.59 -4.98 -3.78
C HIS A 48 -8.79 -5.40 -4.64
N TRP A 49 -8.79 -5.04 -5.92
CA TRP A 49 -9.87 -5.42 -6.85
C TRP A 49 -9.96 -6.93 -7.05
N SER A 50 -8.83 -7.62 -7.04
CA SER A 50 -8.78 -9.09 -7.05
C SER A 50 -9.04 -9.72 -5.66
N GLY A 51 -9.27 -8.92 -4.62
CA GLY A 51 -9.55 -9.38 -3.25
C GLY A 51 -8.29 -9.79 -2.47
N GLN A 52 -7.13 -9.30 -2.88
CA GLN A 52 -5.84 -9.59 -2.26
C GLN A 52 -5.26 -8.34 -1.61
N GLU A 53 -4.51 -8.51 -0.53
CA GLU A 53 -3.76 -7.44 0.11
C GLU A 53 -2.28 -7.55 -0.25
N ALA A 54 -1.76 -6.52 -0.93
CA ALA A 54 -0.35 -6.42 -1.25
C ALA A 54 0.45 -5.77 -0.11
N SER A 55 1.62 -6.31 0.16
CA SER A 55 2.65 -5.67 0.97
C SER A 55 3.83 -5.26 0.10
N PHE A 56 4.59 -4.26 0.57
CA PHE A 56 5.68 -3.67 -0.20
C PHE A 56 6.97 -3.77 0.60
N LYS A 57 8.02 -4.28 -0.05
CA LYS A 57 9.36 -4.38 0.55
C LYS A 57 10.33 -3.54 -0.28
N PRO A 58 11.15 -2.67 0.34
CA PRO A 58 12.18 -1.93 -0.38
C PRO A 58 13.06 -2.86 -1.21
N MET A 59 13.39 -2.45 -2.43
CA MET A 59 14.24 -3.23 -3.33
C MET A 59 15.31 -2.39 -4.01
N SER A 60 16.31 -3.06 -4.57
CA SER A 60 17.32 -2.44 -5.43
C SER A 60 17.78 -3.48 -6.45
N ASP A 61 17.44 -3.27 -7.73
CA ASP A 61 17.75 -4.21 -8.82
C ASP A 61 18.56 -3.58 -9.98
N GLY A 62 18.94 -2.31 -9.86
CA GLY A 62 19.65 -1.56 -10.90
C GLY A 62 18.77 -1.08 -12.07
N VAL A 63 17.52 -1.52 -12.18
CA VAL A 63 16.54 -1.05 -13.17
C VAL A 63 15.69 0.09 -12.58
N LEU A 64 15.36 -0.02 -11.32
CA LEU A 64 14.58 0.97 -10.57
C LEU A 64 15.47 1.77 -9.61
N HIS A 65 15.02 2.96 -9.27
CA HIS A 65 15.70 3.85 -8.34
C HIS A 65 15.72 3.23 -6.92
N PRO A 66 16.89 3.05 -6.28
CA PRO A 66 17.01 2.29 -5.04
C PRO A 66 16.25 2.90 -3.84
N GLY A 67 16.00 4.22 -3.87
CA GLY A 67 15.23 4.91 -2.83
C GLY A 67 13.74 5.09 -3.13
N GLN A 68 13.27 4.68 -4.34
CA GLN A 68 11.89 4.85 -4.78
C GLN A 68 11.42 3.60 -5.54
N SER A 69 11.66 2.43 -4.95
CA SER A 69 11.24 1.15 -5.54
C SER A 69 10.90 0.12 -4.46
N ALA A 70 9.99 -0.78 -4.79
CA ALA A 70 9.57 -1.84 -3.92
C ALA A 70 9.18 -3.11 -4.70
N GLU A 71 9.45 -4.25 -4.10
CA GLU A 71 8.81 -5.52 -4.44
C GLU A 71 7.36 -5.51 -3.97
N VAL A 72 6.48 -6.05 -4.80
CA VAL A 72 5.07 -6.28 -4.47
C VAL A 72 4.93 -7.73 -4.02
N VAL A 73 4.44 -7.92 -2.79
CA VAL A 73 4.36 -9.23 -2.14
C VAL A 73 2.93 -9.53 -1.73
N ILE A 74 2.42 -10.70 -2.10
CA ILE A 74 1.13 -11.26 -1.68
C ILE A 74 1.39 -12.66 -1.13
N ASP A 75 0.86 -12.99 0.05
CA ASP A 75 1.02 -14.29 0.72
C ASP A 75 2.50 -14.76 0.76
N ASP A 76 3.41 -13.84 1.14
CA ASP A 76 4.87 -14.03 1.18
C ASP A 76 5.54 -14.34 -0.18
N GLN A 77 4.82 -14.26 -1.28
CA GLN A 77 5.35 -14.43 -2.62
C GLN A 77 5.55 -13.08 -3.31
N VAL A 78 6.72 -12.87 -3.91
CA VAL A 78 6.97 -11.72 -4.77
C VAL A 78 6.24 -11.90 -6.08
N ILE A 79 5.26 -11.05 -6.35
CA ILE A 79 4.44 -11.07 -7.56
C ILE A 79 4.83 -10.03 -8.58
N GLY A 80 5.70 -9.10 -8.20
CA GLY A 80 6.13 -8.03 -9.09
C GLY A 80 6.91 -6.94 -8.39
N ARG A 81 7.02 -5.80 -9.06
CA ARG A 81 7.77 -4.64 -8.61
C ARG A 81 7.11 -3.34 -9.06
N VAL A 82 7.38 -2.26 -8.33
CA VAL A 82 6.93 -0.90 -8.64
C VAL A 82 8.02 0.09 -8.25
N GLY A 83 8.20 1.15 -9.02
CA GLY A 83 9.17 2.19 -8.66
C GLY A 83 9.45 3.18 -9.78
N LEU A 84 10.27 4.17 -9.44
CA LEU A 84 10.84 5.11 -10.39
C LEU A 84 11.89 4.39 -11.25
N LEU A 85 11.86 4.56 -12.56
CA LEU A 85 12.91 4.05 -13.44
C LEU A 85 14.26 4.67 -13.04
N HIS A 86 15.33 3.87 -13.09
CA HIS A 86 16.65 4.35 -12.68
C HIS A 86 17.10 5.56 -13.52
N PRO A 87 17.61 6.65 -12.92
CA PRO A 87 17.97 7.87 -13.65
C PRO A 87 18.93 7.67 -14.82
N GLN A 88 19.85 6.73 -14.70
CA GLN A 88 20.77 6.38 -15.80
C GLN A 88 20.04 5.79 -17.01
N LEU A 89 19.00 4.98 -16.77
CA LEU A 89 18.18 4.43 -17.85
C LEU A 89 17.27 5.51 -18.46
N GLN A 90 16.70 6.39 -17.63
CA GLN A 90 15.91 7.53 -18.13
C GLN A 90 16.74 8.41 -19.07
N ALA A 91 18.00 8.71 -18.71
CA ALA A 91 18.91 9.49 -19.54
C ALA A 91 19.29 8.77 -20.85
N GLN A 92 19.41 7.44 -20.85
CA GLN A 92 19.75 6.67 -22.05
C GLN A 92 18.62 6.63 -23.08
N ILE A 93 17.37 6.63 -22.64
CA ILE A 93 16.18 6.57 -23.50
C ILE A 93 15.49 7.91 -23.67
N ASP A 94 16.06 8.98 -23.11
CA ASP A 94 15.59 10.37 -23.18
C ASP A 94 14.12 10.52 -22.76
N VAL A 95 13.79 10.02 -21.56
CA VAL A 95 12.45 10.15 -20.98
C VAL A 95 12.48 10.94 -19.68
N PRO A 96 11.38 11.65 -19.35
CA PRO A 96 11.22 12.31 -18.05
C PRO A 96 11.19 11.27 -16.92
N PRO A 97 11.18 11.70 -15.64
CA PRO A 97 10.92 10.78 -14.54
C PRO A 97 9.63 9.99 -14.74
N VAL A 98 9.76 8.65 -14.84
CA VAL A 98 8.63 7.75 -15.05
C VAL A 98 8.59 6.70 -13.94
N PHE A 99 7.41 6.48 -13.39
CA PHE A 99 7.14 5.36 -12.48
C PHE A 99 6.59 4.20 -13.30
N VAL A 100 7.09 3.01 -13.01
CA VAL A 100 6.69 1.79 -13.70
C VAL A 100 6.32 0.72 -12.67
N PHE A 101 5.40 -0.15 -13.07
CA PHE A 101 5.14 -1.37 -12.32
C PHE A 101 5.02 -2.56 -13.27
N GLU A 102 5.35 -3.73 -12.77
CA GLU A 102 5.24 -5.01 -13.45
C GLU A 102 4.79 -6.08 -12.46
N LEU A 103 3.66 -6.75 -12.74
CA LEU A 103 3.01 -7.72 -11.85
C LEU A 103 2.73 -9.01 -12.60
N GLN A 104 2.77 -10.14 -11.92
CA GLN A 104 2.29 -11.42 -12.46
C GLN A 104 0.77 -11.35 -12.64
N SER A 105 0.31 -11.37 -13.89
CA SER A 105 -1.10 -11.12 -14.22
C SER A 105 -2.03 -12.24 -13.74
N ASP A 106 -1.58 -13.48 -13.71
CA ASP A 106 -2.33 -14.63 -13.19
C ASP A 106 -2.68 -14.49 -11.71
N VAL A 107 -1.78 -13.90 -10.91
CA VAL A 107 -2.03 -13.62 -9.50
C VAL A 107 -3.00 -12.45 -9.33
N VAL A 108 -2.76 -11.33 -10.04
CA VAL A 108 -3.59 -10.12 -9.93
C VAL A 108 -5.00 -10.32 -10.51
N LEU A 109 -5.13 -11.15 -11.54
CA LEU A 109 -6.41 -11.44 -12.19
C LEU A 109 -7.11 -12.68 -11.61
N ALA A 110 -6.54 -13.33 -10.59
CA ALA A 110 -7.15 -14.45 -9.91
C ALA A 110 -8.54 -14.05 -9.36
N LYS A 111 -9.58 -14.81 -9.74
CA LYS A 111 -10.93 -14.55 -9.25
C LYS A 111 -11.05 -14.99 -7.80
N VAL A 112 -11.06 -14.05 -6.89
CA VAL A 112 -11.44 -14.31 -5.49
C VAL A 112 -12.96 -14.21 -5.37
N GLN A 113 -13.60 -15.25 -4.87
CA GLN A 113 -15.02 -15.20 -4.54
C GLN A 113 -15.25 -14.26 -3.36
N ARG A 114 -15.81 -13.10 -3.64
CA ARG A 114 -16.25 -12.18 -2.59
C ARG A 114 -17.44 -12.81 -1.87
N ARG A 115 -17.26 -13.15 -0.60
CA ARG A 115 -18.38 -13.58 0.25
C ARG A 115 -19.11 -12.37 0.77
N HIS A 116 -20.44 -12.40 0.69
CA HIS A 116 -21.27 -11.39 1.31
C HIS A 116 -21.02 -11.38 2.83
N GLN A 117 -20.61 -10.22 3.35
CA GLN A 117 -20.57 -9.97 4.80
C GLN A 117 -21.76 -9.13 5.17
N SER A 118 -22.52 -9.57 6.18
CA SER A 118 -23.64 -8.77 6.68
C SER A 118 -23.15 -7.46 7.26
N VAL A 119 -23.82 -6.37 6.89
CA VAL A 119 -23.51 -5.04 7.46
C VAL A 119 -23.83 -5.06 8.95
N SER A 120 -22.87 -4.61 9.76
CA SER A 120 -23.07 -4.51 11.20
C SER A 120 -24.19 -3.51 11.51
N ARG A 121 -25.07 -3.87 12.48
CA ARG A 121 -26.14 -2.98 13.00
C ARG A 121 -25.64 -2.06 14.12
N PHE A 122 -24.38 -2.22 14.54
CA PHE A 122 -23.82 -1.40 15.62
C PHE A 122 -23.27 -0.09 15.06
N PRO A 123 -23.38 1.02 15.82
CA PRO A 123 -22.80 2.28 15.41
C PRO A 123 -21.28 2.19 15.34
N GLN A 124 -20.73 2.87 14.37
CA GLN A 124 -19.29 2.99 14.20
C GLN A 124 -18.76 4.12 15.07
N VAL A 125 -17.62 3.91 15.71
CA VAL A 125 -16.87 4.94 16.42
C VAL A 125 -15.52 5.10 15.76
N ARG A 126 -15.19 6.34 15.39
CA ARG A 126 -13.87 6.72 14.90
C ARG A 126 -13.02 7.22 16.06
N ARG A 127 -11.77 6.76 16.10
CA ARG A 127 -10.76 7.26 17.04
C ARG A 127 -9.47 7.52 16.28
N ASP A 128 -8.87 8.65 16.57
CA ASP A 128 -7.58 9.04 16.02
C ASP A 128 -6.51 8.84 17.11
N LEU A 129 -5.37 8.33 16.70
CA LEU A 129 -4.23 8.01 17.56
C LEU A 129 -2.95 8.47 16.87
N ALA A 130 -2.12 9.20 17.59
CA ALA A 130 -0.76 9.54 17.16
C ALA A 130 0.24 8.66 17.89
N VAL A 131 1.14 8.02 17.16
CA VAL A 131 2.17 7.10 17.68
C VAL A 131 3.53 7.57 17.21
N VAL A 132 4.43 7.85 18.15
CA VAL A 132 5.82 8.16 17.84
C VAL A 132 6.60 6.85 17.72
N VAL A 133 7.30 6.67 16.61
CA VAL A 133 8.13 5.50 16.31
C VAL A 133 9.46 5.92 15.71
N ARG A 134 10.46 5.04 15.78
CA ARG A 134 11.73 5.29 15.10
C ARG A 134 11.53 5.41 13.60
N GLN A 135 12.36 6.24 12.96
CA GLN A 135 12.31 6.54 11.51
C GLN A 135 12.32 5.27 10.64
N GLU A 136 13.10 4.28 11.03
CA GLU A 136 13.25 3.00 10.31
C GLU A 136 12.01 2.08 10.38
N VAL A 137 11.07 2.34 11.32
CA VAL A 137 9.88 1.50 11.48
C VAL A 137 8.89 1.77 10.34
N PRO A 138 8.55 0.77 9.53
CA PRO A 138 7.57 0.95 8.46
C PRO A 138 6.17 1.20 9.03
N ALA A 139 5.41 2.13 8.44
CA ALA A 139 4.03 2.39 8.84
C ALA A 139 3.16 1.11 8.78
N ALA A 140 3.41 0.25 7.79
CA ALA A 140 2.72 -1.04 7.65
C ALA A 140 2.89 -1.95 8.89
N ALA A 141 4.07 -1.94 9.54
CA ALA A 141 4.29 -2.72 10.76
C ALA A 141 3.42 -2.22 11.91
N VAL A 142 3.27 -0.90 12.05
CA VAL A 142 2.40 -0.28 13.06
C VAL A 142 0.94 -0.62 12.78
N LEU A 143 0.48 -0.43 11.54
CA LEU A 143 -0.90 -0.75 11.13
C LEU A 143 -1.22 -2.22 11.39
N ASN A 144 -0.32 -3.15 11.06
CA ASN A 144 -0.50 -4.57 11.29
C ASN A 144 -0.55 -4.92 12.79
N THR A 145 0.23 -4.22 13.61
CA THR A 145 0.19 -4.40 15.07
C THR A 145 -1.17 -3.98 15.62
N VAL A 146 -1.69 -2.83 15.18
CA VAL A 146 -3.02 -2.36 15.58
C VAL A 146 -4.11 -3.32 15.10
N ARG A 147 -4.06 -3.77 13.84
CA ARG A 147 -5.01 -4.77 13.31
C ARG A 147 -5.05 -6.04 14.17
N LYS A 148 -3.89 -6.56 14.53
CA LYS A 148 -3.78 -7.75 15.39
C LYS A 148 -4.28 -7.51 16.81
N ALA A 149 -4.02 -6.34 17.39
CA ALA A 149 -4.43 -6.01 18.74
C ALA A 149 -5.95 -5.78 18.88
N VAL A 150 -6.56 -5.13 17.90
CA VAL A 150 -8.01 -4.82 17.90
C VAL A 150 -8.85 -6.00 17.38
N GLY A 151 -8.29 -6.82 16.49
CA GLY A 151 -8.95 -8.02 15.96
C GLY A 151 -10.22 -7.70 15.18
N GLU A 152 -11.24 -8.55 15.36
CA GLU A 152 -12.52 -8.51 14.61
C GLU A 152 -13.35 -7.23 14.83
N HIS A 153 -13.04 -6.44 15.86
CA HIS A 153 -13.74 -5.19 16.13
C HIS A 153 -13.27 -4.03 15.25
N LEU A 154 -12.12 -4.16 14.58
CA LEU A 154 -11.60 -3.15 13.68
C LEU A 154 -12.29 -3.25 12.32
N VAL A 155 -12.95 -2.17 11.91
CA VAL A 155 -13.59 -2.05 10.59
C VAL A 155 -12.59 -1.54 9.57
N ASP A 156 -11.87 -0.47 9.92
CA ASP A 156 -10.89 0.18 9.05
C ASP A 156 -9.81 0.87 9.90
N ILE A 157 -8.61 0.96 9.35
CA ILE A 157 -7.52 1.74 9.92
C ILE A 157 -6.75 2.39 8.79
N ARG A 158 -6.51 3.70 8.90
CA ARG A 158 -5.79 4.49 7.90
C ARG A 158 -4.73 5.35 8.55
N LEU A 159 -3.56 5.37 7.93
CA LEU A 159 -2.56 6.40 8.16
C LEU A 159 -3.02 7.64 7.38
N PHE A 160 -3.22 8.76 8.06
CA PHE A 160 -3.64 10.00 7.41
C PHE A 160 -2.62 11.13 7.51
N ASP A 161 -1.60 10.99 8.40
CA ASP A 161 -0.51 11.96 8.49
C ASP A 161 0.77 11.32 9.00
N VAL A 162 1.91 11.84 8.53
CA VAL A 162 3.27 11.50 9.00
C VAL A 162 3.98 12.81 9.29
N TYR A 163 4.30 13.04 10.56
CA TYR A 163 4.96 14.25 10.99
C TYR A 163 6.41 13.97 11.41
N GLU A 164 7.30 14.77 10.86
CA GLU A 164 8.73 14.81 11.17
C GLU A 164 9.08 16.29 11.39
N GLY A 165 9.41 16.68 12.62
CA GLY A 165 9.68 18.09 12.87
C GLY A 165 9.83 18.45 14.34
N GLU A 166 9.61 19.73 14.65
CA GLU A 166 9.80 20.27 15.99
C GLU A 166 8.96 19.51 17.03
N GLY A 167 9.61 19.10 18.13
CA GLY A 167 8.97 18.34 19.21
C GLY A 167 9.11 16.81 19.09
N ILE A 168 9.76 16.30 18.03
CA ILE A 168 10.07 14.89 17.85
C ILE A 168 11.57 14.75 17.60
N ASP A 169 12.19 13.69 18.15
CA ASP A 169 13.61 13.42 17.94
C ASP A 169 13.93 13.18 16.47
N SER A 170 15.13 13.59 16.02
CA SER A 170 15.55 13.51 14.61
C SER A 170 15.56 12.08 14.04
N ASN A 171 15.56 11.06 14.90
CA ASN A 171 15.50 9.63 14.55
C ASN A 171 14.09 9.04 14.68
N GLU A 172 13.09 9.86 14.92
CA GLU A 172 11.71 9.46 15.14
C GLU A 172 10.75 10.16 14.19
N LYS A 173 9.58 9.58 14.02
CA LYS A 173 8.44 10.14 13.28
C LYS A 173 7.15 9.87 14.02
N SER A 174 6.19 10.77 13.91
CA SER A 174 4.82 10.57 14.41
C SER A 174 3.92 10.08 13.28
N LEU A 175 3.22 8.99 13.52
CA LEU A 175 2.24 8.42 12.61
C LEU A 175 0.84 8.70 13.16
N ALA A 176 0.03 9.45 12.44
CA ALA A 176 -1.35 9.72 12.80
C ALA A 176 -2.28 8.71 12.14
N LEU A 177 -2.96 7.91 12.95
CA LEU A 177 -3.80 6.79 12.56
C LEU A 177 -5.25 7.07 12.90
N GLY A 178 -6.15 6.94 11.91
CA GLY A 178 -7.59 6.95 12.13
C GLY A 178 -8.13 5.53 12.13
N SER A 179 -8.67 5.07 13.24
CA SER A 179 -9.30 3.76 13.37
C SER A 179 -10.82 3.88 13.44
N VAL A 180 -11.51 2.96 12.78
CA VAL A 180 -12.97 2.81 12.86
C VAL A 180 -13.28 1.45 13.45
N SER A 181 -14.08 1.43 14.51
CA SER A 181 -14.50 0.20 15.18
C SER A 181 -15.99 0.18 15.45
N TYR A 182 -16.57 -1.00 15.58
CA TYR A 182 -17.95 -1.14 16.06
C TYR A 182 -17.99 -1.13 17.58
N THR A 183 -18.96 -0.41 18.16
CA THR A 183 -19.22 -0.47 19.59
C THR A 183 -20.17 -1.61 19.91
N HIS A 184 -19.69 -2.60 20.67
CA HIS A 184 -20.55 -3.68 21.21
C HIS A 184 -21.33 -3.28 22.46
N LEU A 185 -21.24 -2.03 22.89
CA LEU A 185 -21.97 -1.56 24.07
C LEU A 185 -23.46 -1.47 23.72
N ARG A 186 -24.25 -2.42 24.23
CA ARG A 186 -25.71 -2.24 24.33
C ARG A 186 -25.97 -1.01 25.22
N ALA A 187 -26.77 -0.09 24.72
CA ALA A 187 -27.17 1.11 25.44
C ALA A 187 -28.08 0.82 26.69
N HIS A 188 -27.99 -0.35 27.30
CA HIS A 188 -28.87 -0.81 28.36
C HIS A 188 -28.17 -1.36 29.61
N GLU A 189 -26.92 -1.00 29.85
CA GLU A 189 -26.34 -1.19 31.19
C GLU A 189 -26.20 0.18 31.90
N THR A 190 -27.25 0.96 31.95
CA THR A 190 -27.45 1.88 33.06
C THR A 190 -27.89 1.04 34.25
N LEU A 191 -26.98 0.83 35.18
CA LEU A 191 -27.29 0.25 36.49
C LEU A 191 -28.48 1.01 37.08
N PRO A 192 -29.55 0.34 37.52
CA PRO A 192 -30.56 1.01 38.30
C PRO A 192 -29.95 1.41 39.64
N TYR A 193 -30.09 2.67 40.02
CA TYR A 193 -29.81 3.18 41.36
C TYR A 193 -30.71 2.53 42.39
#